data_a5e298d4d38f189c8b70e4d9af51bd53
#
_entry.id   a5e298d4d38f189c8b70e4d9af51bd53
#
_cell.length_a   1.000
_cell.length_b   1.000
_cell.length_c   1.000
_cell.angle_alpha   90.00
_cell.angle_beta   90.00
_cell.angle_gamma   90.00
#
_symmetry.space_group_name_H-M   'P 1'
#
loop_
_entity.id
_entity.type
_entity.pdbx_description
1 polymer ?
#
loop_
_entity_poly.entity_id
_entity_poly.type
_entity_poly.pdbx_seq_one_letter_code
_entity_poly.pdbx_strand_id
1 'polypeptide(L)'
;ATRCRDMFGFLAGISLTSLRRSARFSQLPLPRHERYSYSLQADDGPTAQGAPGMTRLTSLNPWLAAIAVALCVQFPAQAAERFTLDIPGVSDNRLFTSAAASDAAGCGGKNQSPALAWNAGPAGTLSYAIVMHDPDGQKGAGVDHWIHYGIKATTRQIPAGVGAKSSLEGVGGTNTKGTTHYIGPCPPVGDSAHHYIIQIYALDLAPDALPAGLTRAELMEKIKGHVLRNSSAVRRYHR
;
A
#
# COMPACT_ATOMS: atom_id res chain seq x y z
N ALA A 1 4.87 -22.24 -6.72
CA ALA A 1 5.50 -22.78 -7.93
C ALA A 1 7.05 -22.75 -7.84
N THR A 2 7.64 -21.75 -7.23
CA THR A 2 9.11 -21.57 -7.15
C THR A 2 9.78 -22.56 -6.17
N ARG A 3 9.12 -22.96 -5.12
CA ARG A 3 9.67 -23.89 -4.11
C ARG A 3 9.78 -25.36 -4.57
N CYS A 4 8.96 -25.81 -5.50
CA CYS A 4 9.09 -27.18 -6.05
C CYS A 4 10.26 -27.32 -7.04
N ARG A 5 10.66 -26.23 -7.71
CA ARG A 5 11.74 -26.27 -8.70
C ARG A 5 13.13 -26.44 -8.06
N ASP A 6 13.31 -25.84 -6.87
CA ASP A 6 14.59 -25.93 -6.14
C ASP A 6 14.81 -27.31 -5.50
N MET A 7 13.71 -28.03 -5.20
CA MET A 7 13.79 -29.38 -4.61
C MET A 7 14.16 -30.46 -5.63
N PHE A 8 13.76 -30.27 -6.92
CA PHE A 8 14.15 -31.20 -7.99
C PHE A 8 15.62 -31.06 -8.40
N GLY A 9 16.19 -29.85 -8.31
CA GLY A 9 17.63 -29.61 -8.57
C GLY A 9 18.55 -30.34 -7.60
N PHE A 10 18.10 -30.60 -6.38
CA PHE A 10 18.91 -31.27 -5.35
C PHE A 10 18.96 -32.78 -5.50
N LEU A 11 17.92 -33.38 -6.09
CA LEU A 11 17.82 -34.84 -6.29
C LEU A 11 18.45 -35.32 -7.60
N ALA A 12 18.71 -34.46 -8.58
CA ALA A 12 19.18 -34.86 -9.91
C ALA A 12 20.71 -34.84 -10.07
N GLY A 13 21.50 -34.49 -9.07
CA GLY A 13 22.98 -34.56 -9.09
C GLY A 13 23.65 -33.82 -10.25
N ILE A 14 23.01 -32.82 -10.85
CA ILE A 14 23.57 -32.03 -11.92
C ILE A 14 24.37 -30.89 -11.27
N SER A 15 25.71 -30.99 -11.36
CA SER A 15 26.66 -29.96 -11.01
C SER A 15 26.42 -28.74 -11.91
N LEU A 16 25.63 -27.79 -11.47
CA LEU A 16 25.60 -26.46 -12.07
C LEU A 16 26.81 -25.71 -11.52
N THR A 17 27.82 -25.52 -12.38
CA THR A 17 28.92 -24.59 -12.15
C THR A 17 28.37 -23.25 -11.65
N SER A 18 28.78 -22.85 -10.44
CA SER A 18 28.32 -21.63 -9.79
C SER A 18 28.80 -20.41 -10.59
N LEU A 19 27.90 -19.82 -11.36
CA LEU A 19 28.07 -18.48 -11.91
C LEU A 19 27.88 -17.46 -10.78
N ARG A 20 28.98 -17.02 -10.17
CA ARG A 20 28.95 -15.84 -9.30
C ARG A 20 28.74 -14.60 -10.17
N ARG A 21 27.54 -14.03 -10.09
CA ARG A 21 27.24 -12.72 -10.72
C ARG A 21 27.76 -11.61 -9.80
N SER A 22 28.85 -10.98 -10.22
CA SER A 22 29.33 -9.75 -9.62
C SER A 22 28.87 -8.60 -10.51
N ALA A 23 27.87 -7.84 -10.09
CA ALA A 23 27.43 -6.64 -10.80
C ALA A 23 28.23 -5.43 -10.27
N ARG A 24 29.04 -4.83 -11.10
CA ARG A 24 29.64 -3.51 -10.83
C ARG A 24 28.84 -2.45 -11.57
N PHE A 25 28.42 -1.44 -10.81
CA PHE A 25 27.83 -0.22 -11.38
C PHE A 25 28.96 0.72 -11.77
N SER A 26 29.03 1.10 -13.04
CA SER A 26 29.82 2.23 -13.46
C SER A 26 28.89 3.35 -13.93
N GLN A 27 29.01 4.48 -13.28
CA GLN A 27 28.27 5.69 -13.62
C GLN A 27 29.08 6.46 -14.69
N LEU A 28 28.47 6.66 -15.84
CA LEU A 28 28.98 7.59 -16.86
C LEU A 28 28.13 8.85 -16.82
N PRO A 29 28.71 10.04 -16.71
CA PRO A 29 27.94 11.27 -16.73
C PRO A 29 27.41 11.54 -18.14
N LEU A 30 26.12 11.43 -18.32
CA LEU A 30 25.41 11.86 -19.52
C LEU A 30 24.57 13.09 -19.21
N PRO A 31 24.57 14.10 -20.07
CA PRO A 31 23.92 15.37 -19.74
C PRO A 31 22.39 15.36 -19.71
N ARG A 32 21.70 14.25 -19.97
CA ARG A 32 20.21 14.25 -19.92
C ARG A 32 19.48 12.93 -19.68
N HIS A 33 20.14 11.77 -19.55
CA HIS A 33 19.46 10.54 -19.20
C HIS A 33 20.44 9.56 -18.58
N GLU A 34 20.12 9.00 -17.43
CA GLU A 34 20.87 7.92 -16.81
C GLU A 34 20.73 6.64 -17.65
N ARG A 35 21.87 6.10 -18.12
CA ARG A 35 21.92 4.77 -18.72
C ARG A 35 22.73 3.84 -17.82
N TYR A 36 22.15 2.74 -17.49
CA TYR A 36 22.80 1.67 -16.76
C TYR A 36 23.29 0.62 -17.75
N SER A 37 24.58 0.29 -17.71
CA SER A 37 25.19 -0.79 -18.50
C SER A 37 25.61 -1.92 -17.58
N TYR A 38 25.31 -3.13 -17.97
CA TYR A 38 25.76 -4.34 -17.28
C TYR A 38 26.89 -4.96 -18.11
N SER A 39 28.06 -5.22 -17.50
CA SER A 39 29.12 -6.04 -18.09
C SER A 39 29.16 -7.40 -17.37
N LEU A 40 29.16 -8.46 -18.15
CA LEU A 40 29.39 -9.81 -17.68
C LEU A 40 30.88 -10.11 -17.85
N GLN A 41 31.58 -10.38 -16.78
CA GLN A 41 32.96 -10.85 -16.78
C GLN A 41 32.94 -12.33 -16.36
N ALA A 42 33.46 -13.18 -17.23
CA ALA A 42 33.65 -14.58 -16.92
C ALA A 42 34.98 -14.74 -16.16
N ASP A 43 34.94 -15.27 -14.95
CA ASP A 43 36.14 -15.66 -14.23
C ASP A 43 36.50 -17.12 -14.60
N ASP A 44 37.65 -17.33 -15.16
CA ASP A 44 38.20 -18.65 -15.38
C ASP A 44 38.62 -19.25 -14.03
N GLY A 45 37.79 -20.17 -13.52
CA GLY A 45 38.07 -20.92 -12.30
C GLY A 45 39.17 -21.99 -12.53
N PRO A 46 39.85 -22.42 -11.46
CA PRO A 46 40.92 -23.39 -11.56
C PRO A 46 40.43 -24.77 -12.02
N THR A 47 41.19 -25.38 -12.92
CA THR A 47 40.98 -26.76 -13.45
C THR A 47 40.96 -27.80 -12.32
N ALA A 48 39.88 -28.51 -12.23
CA ALA A 48 39.73 -29.61 -11.29
C ALA A 48 40.61 -30.82 -11.71
N GLN A 49 41.59 -31.13 -10.90
CA GLN A 49 42.32 -32.42 -10.96
C GLN A 49 41.63 -33.42 -10.05
N GLY A 50 41.30 -34.62 -10.59
CA GLY A 50 41.15 -35.85 -9.88
C GLY A 50 39.83 -36.08 -9.16
N ALA A 51 38.90 -36.76 -9.81
CA ALA A 51 37.73 -37.35 -9.16
C ALA A 51 38.11 -38.73 -8.53
N PRO A 52 37.88 -38.99 -7.25
CA PRO A 52 37.87 -40.34 -6.71
C PRO A 52 36.53 -41.04 -7.02
N GLY A 53 36.63 -42.31 -7.34
CA GLY A 53 35.67 -43.30 -7.77
C GLY A 53 34.19 -43.07 -7.44
N MET A 54 33.38 -43.20 -8.48
CA MET A 54 31.92 -43.31 -8.38
C MET A 54 31.56 -44.64 -7.71
N THR A 55 31.18 -44.60 -6.44
CA THR A 55 30.40 -45.67 -5.81
C THR A 55 28.99 -45.67 -6.43
N ARG A 56 28.61 -46.78 -7.05
CA ARG A 56 27.26 -47.01 -7.56
C ARG A 56 26.25 -46.88 -6.41
N LEU A 57 25.41 -45.87 -6.45
CA LEU A 57 24.23 -45.78 -5.63
C LEU A 57 23.27 -46.90 -6.06
N THR A 58 23.15 -47.91 -5.19
CA THR A 58 22.15 -48.98 -5.28
C THR A 58 20.75 -48.36 -5.35
N SER A 59 19.95 -48.93 -6.23
CA SER A 59 18.58 -48.62 -6.60
C SER A 59 17.74 -48.05 -5.43
N LEU A 60 17.43 -46.77 -5.47
CA LEU A 60 16.39 -46.19 -4.63
C LEU A 60 15.05 -46.83 -5.00
N ASN A 61 14.39 -47.40 -3.99
CA ASN A 61 13.11 -48.07 -4.11
C ASN A 61 12.09 -47.12 -4.78
N PRO A 62 11.48 -47.46 -5.94
CA PRO A 62 10.57 -46.58 -6.69
C PRO A 62 9.34 -46.14 -5.88
N TRP A 63 9.02 -46.89 -4.82
CA TRP A 63 7.94 -46.51 -3.89
C TRP A 63 8.25 -45.28 -3.02
N LEU A 64 9.53 -44.98 -2.73
CA LEU A 64 9.94 -43.80 -1.98
C LEU A 64 9.86 -42.52 -2.86
N ALA A 65 10.10 -42.66 -4.16
CA ALA A 65 9.93 -41.53 -5.10
C ALA A 65 8.45 -41.16 -5.30
N ALA A 66 7.54 -42.15 -5.25
CA ALA A 66 6.10 -41.93 -5.36
C ALA A 66 5.52 -41.20 -4.13
N ILE A 67 6.06 -41.44 -2.93
CA ILE A 67 5.63 -40.77 -1.70
C ILE A 67 6.08 -39.28 -1.68
N ALA A 68 7.26 -38.97 -2.22
CA ALA A 68 7.74 -37.58 -2.31
C ALA A 68 6.91 -36.70 -3.25
N VAL A 69 6.32 -37.29 -4.30
CA VAL A 69 5.44 -36.57 -5.25
C VAL A 69 4.04 -36.35 -4.65
N ALA A 70 3.56 -37.28 -3.80
CA ALA A 70 2.23 -37.14 -3.19
C ALA A 70 2.17 -36.09 -2.07
N LEU A 71 3.32 -35.66 -1.52
CA LEU A 71 3.40 -34.64 -0.47
C LEU A 71 3.49 -33.18 -1.01
N CYS A 72 3.53 -32.98 -2.33
CA CYS A 72 3.26 -31.68 -2.94
C CYS A 72 1.75 -31.39 -2.91
N VAL A 73 1.14 -31.37 -1.72
CA VAL A 73 -0.21 -30.86 -1.53
C VAL A 73 -0.16 -29.40 -1.98
N GLN A 74 -0.77 -29.13 -3.11
CA GLN A 74 -0.99 -27.77 -3.61
C GLN A 74 -1.93 -27.10 -2.62
N PHE A 75 -1.36 -26.41 -1.62
CA PHE A 75 -2.15 -25.41 -0.90
C PHE A 75 -2.59 -24.40 -1.96
N PRO A 76 -3.89 -24.20 -2.18
CA PRO A 76 -4.34 -23.13 -3.04
C PRO A 76 -3.71 -21.86 -2.48
N ALA A 77 -2.91 -21.18 -3.28
CA ALA A 77 -2.42 -19.85 -2.94
C ALA A 77 -3.67 -18.98 -2.81
N GLN A 78 -4.16 -18.84 -1.60
CA GLN A 78 -5.30 -17.98 -1.31
C GLN A 78 -4.83 -16.57 -1.69
N ALA A 79 -5.36 -16.04 -2.79
CA ALA A 79 -5.04 -14.68 -3.22
C ALA A 79 -5.35 -13.77 -2.02
N ALA A 80 -4.34 -13.06 -1.53
CA ALA A 80 -4.54 -12.16 -0.40
C ALA A 80 -5.67 -11.20 -0.75
N GLU A 81 -6.70 -11.16 0.09
CA GLU A 81 -7.86 -10.30 -0.12
C GLU A 81 -7.38 -8.85 -0.33
N ARG A 82 -7.91 -8.21 -1.37
CA ARG A 82 -7.55 -6.82 -1.67
C ARG A 82 -8.07 -5.92 -0.55
N PHE A 83 -7.20 -5.10 0.01
CA PHE A 83 -7.61 -4.04 0.93
C PHE A 83 -8.40 -2.98 0.16
N THR A 84 -9.64 -2.70 0.59
CA THR A 84 -10.60 -1.82 -0.12
C THR A 84 -11.16 -0.77 0.80
N LEU A 85 -11.37 0.44 0.26
CA LEU A 85 -12.13 1.52 0.87
C LEU A 85 -13.40 1.72 0.05
N ASP A 86 -14.54 1.78 0.71
CA ASP A 86 -15.84 2.11 0.13
C ASP A 86 -16.45 3.34 0.82
N ILE A 87 -17.25 4.09 0.06
CA ILE A 87 -18.10 5.18 0.55
C ILE A 87 -19.54 4.75 0.31
N PRO A 88 -20.21 4.17 1.33
CA PRO A 88 -21.54 3.58 1.18
C PRO A 88 -22.56 4.50 0.51
N GLY A 89 -23.32 3.95 -0.42
CA GLY A 89 -24.40 4.64 -1.10
C GLY A 89 -23.99 5.51 -2.30
N VAL A 90 -22.70 5.63 -2.59
CA VAL A 90 -22.23 6.41 -3.75
C VAL A 90 -21.08 5.68 -4.44
N SER A 91 -21.27 5.35 -5.73
CA SER A 91 -20.22 4.73 -6.55
C SER A 91 -18.99 5.63 -6.67
N ASP A 92 -17.83 5.01 -6.88
CA ASP A 92 -16.58 5.73 -7.05
C ASP A 92 -16.65 6.75 -8.21
N ASN A 93 -15.89 7.85 -8.09
CA ASN A 93 -15.84 8.96 -9.05
C ASN A 93 -17.20 9.67 -9.30
N ARG A 94 -18.20 9.51 -8.43
CA ARG A 94 -19.47 10.25 -8.48
C ARG A 94 -19.40 11.53 -7.67
N LEU A 95 -20.41 12.38 -7.83
CA LEU A 95 -20.53 13.63 -7.07
C LEU A 95 -20.88 13.33 -5.60
N PHE A 96 -20.31 14.11 -4.70
CA PHE A 96 -20.80 14.22 -3.34
C PHE A 96 -22.21 14.81 -3.32
N THR A 97 -22.98 14.44 -2.32
CA THR A 97 -24.22 15.15 -1.99
C THR A 97 -23.90 16.54 -1.42
N SER A 98 -24.83 17.48 -1.54
CA SER A 98 -24.69 18.80 -0.91
C SER A 98 -24.48 18.73 0.60
N ALA A 99 -24.98 17.68 1.28
CA ALA A 99 -24.77 17.49 2.71
C ALA A 99 -23.28 17.37 3.08
N ALA A 100 -22.44 16.84 2.19
CA ALA A 100 -21.01 16.71 2.43
C ALA A 100 -20.26 18.05 2.26
N ALA A 101 -20.80 19.00 1.49
CA ALA A 101 -20.18 20.31 1.29
C ALA A 101 -20.07 21.09 2.61
N SER A 102 -19.14 22.04 2.64
CA SER A 102 -18.92 22.92 3.79
C SER A 102 -20.19 23.69 4.16
N ASP A 103 -20.41 23.90 5.43
CA ASP A 103 -21.46 24.75 6.01
C ASP A 103 -21.03 26.22 6.13
N ALA A 104 -19.82 26.56 5.71
CA ALA A 104 -19.36 27.95 5.65
C ALA A 104 -20.25 28.79 4.73
N ALA A 105 -20.32 30.08 5.03
CA ALA A 105 -21.13 31.02 4.26
C ALA A 105 -20.84 30.96 2.74
N GLY A 106 -21.88 30.78 1.95
CA GLY A 106 -21.79 30.63 0.50
C GLY A 106 -21.46 29.24 -0.01
N CYS A 107 -21.11 28.24 0.84
CA CYS A 107 -20.85 26.87 0.41
C CYS A 107 -22.12 26.01 0.32
N GLY A 108 -23.15 26.31 1.10
CA GLY A 108 -24.49 25.71 1.00
C GLY A 108 -24.60 24.26 1.46
N GLY A 109 -23.61 23.73 2.16
CA GLY A 109 -23.60 22.38 2.66
C GLY A 109 -23.97 22.24 4.14
N LYS A 110 -23.77 21.05 4.67
CA LYS A 110 -24.01 20.71 6.09
C LYS A 110 -22.73 20.25 6.80
N ASN A 111 -21.58 20.32 6.14
CA ASN A 111 -20.29 19.84 6.62
C ASN A 111 -20.33 18.39 7.17
N GLN A 112 -21.16 17.56 6.56
CA GLN A 112 -21.34 16.16 6.98
C GLN A 112 -20.26 15.31 6.32
N SER A 113 -19.30 14.80 7.10
CA SER A 113 -18.30 13.87 6.55
C SER A 113 -18.98 12.64 5.94
N PRO A 114 -18.44 12.09 4.84
CA PRO A 114 -18.98 10.85 4.27
C PRO A 114 -18.88 9.69 5.26
N ALA A 115 -19.79 8.72 5.13
CA ALA A 115 -19.58 7.42 5.72
C ALA A 115 -18.42 6.73 4.98
N LEU A 116 -17.58 6.02 5.71
CA LEU A 116 -16.48 5.22 5.16
C LEU A 116 -16.61 3.78 5.67
N ALA A 117 -16.33 2.82 4.82
CA ALA A 117 -16.26 1.41 5.18
C ALA A 117 -15.04 0.75 4.50
N TRP A 118 -14.42 -0.20 5.17
CA TRP A 118 -13.27 -0.94 4.63
C TRP A 118 -13.21 -2.36 5.19
N ASN A 119 -12.59 -3.27 4.44
CA ASN A 119 -12.30 -4.61 4.93
C ASN A 119 -11.06 -4.61 5.85
N ALA A 120 -10.74 -5.76 6.43
CA ALA A 120 -9.56 -5.88 7.28
C ALA A 120 -8.29 -5.55 6.49
N GLY A 121 -7.39 -4.80 7.10
CA GLY A 121 -6.03 -4.64 6.60
C GLY A 121 -5.27 -5.99 6.63
N PRO A 122 -4.10 -6.07 5.97
CA PRO A 122 -3.28 -7.29 6.00
C PRO A 122 -2.85 -7.64 7.42
N ALA A 123 -2.35 -8.87 7.59
CA ALA A 123 -1.79 -9.32 8.86
C ALA A 123 -0.71 -8.33 9.36
N GLY A 124 -0.70 -8.05 10.65
CA GLY A 124 0.20 -7.06 11.26
C GLY A 124 -0.39 -5.65 11.33
N THR A 125 -1.59 -5.40 10.78
CA THR A 125 -2.25 -4.09 10.94
C THR A 125 -2.63 -3.85 12.40
N LEU A 126 -2.15 -2.74 12.97
CA LEU A 126 -2.42 -2.28 14.32
C LEU A 126 -3.35 -1.07 14.35
N SER A 127 -3.26 -0.19 13.34
CA SER A 127 -4.12 0.98 13.22
C SER A 127 -4.40 1.36 11.76
N TYR A 128 -5.32 2.33 11.59
CA TYR A 128 -5.57 2.96 10.29
C TYR A 128 -5.38 4.48 10.38
N ALA A 129 -5.02 5.07 9.24
CA ALA A 129 -5.05 6.50 9.01
C ALA A 129 -5.90 6.82 7.77
N ILE A 130 -6.61 7.95 7.80
CA ILE A 130 -7.45 8.46 6.72
C ILE A 130 -6.98 9.86 6.34
N VAL A 131 -6.88 10.11 5.04
CA VAL A 131 -6.60 11.43 4.46
C VAL A 131 -7.60 11.71 3.36
N MET A 132 -8.23 12.90 3.38
CA MET A 132 -9.02 13.42 2.27
C MET A 132 -8.32 14.66 1.72
N HIS A 133 -7.89 14.58 0.47
CA HIS A 133 -7.15 15.61 -0.24
C HIS A 133 -7.85 16.01 -1.54
N ASP A 134 -7.90 17.30 -1.82
CA ASP A 134 -8.36 17.89 -3.07
C ASP A 134 -7.15 18.48 -3.81
N PRO A 135 -6.62 17.82 -4.86
CA PRO A 135 -5.48 18.33 -5.63
C PRO A 135 -5.82 19.56 -6.49
N ASP A 136 -7.08 19.78 -6.82
CA ASP A 136 -7.53 20.89 -7.66
C ASP A 136 -7.64 22.19 -6.86
N GLY A 137 -7.76 22.10 -5.55
CA GLY A 137 -7.92 23.23 -4.64
C GLY A 137 -6.73 24.20 -4.68
N GLN A 138 -6.96 25.46 -4.30
CA GLN A 138 -5.94 26.51 -4.29
C GLN A 138 -5.16 26.61 -5.63
N LYS A 139 -5.88 26.52 -6.75
CA LYS A 139 -5.30 26.60 -8.11
C LYS A 139 -4.26 25.49 -8.37
N GLY A 140 -4.49 24.30 -7.85
CA GLY A 140 -3.60 23.13 -8.01
C GLY A 140 -2.54 22.97 -6.93
N ALA A 141 -2.48 23.87 -5.93
CA ALA A 141 -1.60 23.69 -4.77
C ALA A 141 -2.13 22.63 -3.78
N GLY A 142 -3.41 22.33 -3.87
CA GLY A 142 -4.09 21.31 -3.08
C GLY A 142 -4.69 21.83 -1.77
N VAL A 143 -5.72 21.12 -1.30
CA VAL A 143 -6.38 21.36 -0.01
C VAL A 143 -6.54 20.03 0.73
N ASP A 144 -6.04 19.95 1.94
CA ASP A 144 -6.29 18.83 2.84
C ASP A 144 -7.58 19.10 3.63
N HIS A 145 -8.59 18.26 3.40
CA HIS A 145 -9.93 18.42 3.98
C HIS A 145 -10.09 17.66 5.29
N TRP A 146 -9.47 16.51 5.40
CA TRP A 146 -9.61 15.66 6.57
C TRP A 146 -8.36 14.78 6.74
N ILE A 147 -7.78 14.80 7.93
CA ILE A 147 -6.66 13.97 8.33
C ILE A 147 -7.04 13.36 9.66
N HIS A 148 -7.04 12.03 9.75
CA HIS A 148 -7.43 11.33 10.97
C HIS A 148 -6.66 10.01 11.06
N TYR A 149 -6.08 9.68 12.20
CA TYR A 149 -5.22 8.52 12.36
C TYR A 149 -5.30 7.94 13.77
N GLY A 150 -4.63 6.81 14.02
CA GLY A 150 -4.76 6.09 15.28
C GLY A 150 -6.11 5.38 15.44
N ILE A 151 -6.81 5.11 14.33
CA ILE A 151 -8.04 4.33 14.33
C ILE A 151 -7.65 2.86 14.55
N LYS A 152 -8.28 2.20 15.55
CA LYS A 152 -7.93 0.81 15.89
C LYS A 152 -8.13 -0.16 14.74
N ALA A 153 -7.28 -1.19 14.68
CA ALA A 153 -7.34 -2.24 13.67
C ALA A 153 -8.66 -3.05 13.66
N THR A 154 -9.47 -2.96 14.71
CA THR A 154 -10.79 -3.60 14.81
C THR A 154 -11.91 -2.81 14.14
N THR A 155 -11.71 -1.50 13.94
CA THR A 155 -12.68 -0.60 13.31
C THR A 155 -12.77 -0.87 11.81
N ARG A 156 -13.98 -0.93 11.26
CA ARG A 156 -14.25 -1.23 9.84
C ARG A 156 -15.11 -0.17 9.14
N GLN A 157 -15.59 0.80 9.90
CA GLN A 157 -16.46 1.85 9.36
C GLN A 157 -16.41 3.11 10.21
N ILE A 158 -16.70 4.22 9.57
CA ILE A 158 -16.96 5.52 10.20
C ILE A 158 -18.32 5.98 9.69
N PRO A 159 -19.31 6.23 10.57
CA PRO A 159 -20.61 6.76 10.17
C PRO A 159 -20.50 8.16 9.56
N ALA A 160 -21.47 8.52 8.71
CA ALA A 160 -21.56 9.87 8.16
C ALA A 160 -21.68 10.93 9.26
N GLY A 161 -21.02 12.05 9.08
CA GLY A 161 -21.06 13.21 9.99
C GLY A 161 -20.19 13.12 11.23
N VAL A 162 -19.61 11.96 11.52
CA VAL A 162 -18.75 11.78 12.72
C VAL A 162 -17.41 12.51 12.56
N GLY A 163 -16.85 12.56 11.35
CA GLY A 163 -15.57 13.23 11.08
C GLY A 163 -15.57 14.73 11.30
N ALA A 164 -16.75 15.38 11.34
CA ALA A 164 -16.91 16.79 11.69
C ALA A 164 -17.04 17.02 13.21
N LYS A 165 -16.91 15.97 14.03
CA LYS A 165 -17.05 16.02 15.49
C LYS A 165 -15.79 15.45 16.14
N SER A 166 -15.54 15.86 17.38
CA SER A 166 -14.39 15.37 18.19
C SER A 166 -14.58 13.95 18.77
N SER A 167 -15.70 13.29 18.50
CA SER A 167 -16.04 11.97 19.08
C SER A 167 -15.53 10.77 18.28
N LEU A 168 -14.82 10.98 17.19
CA LEU A 168 -14.22 9.89 16.41
C LEU A 168 -13.03 9.28 17.16
N GLU A 169 -12.96 7.95 17.19
CA GLU A 169 -11.83 7.21 17.73
C GLU A 169 -10.54 7.56 16.97
N GLY A 170 -9.43 7.71 17.68
CA GLY A 170 -8.15 8.17 17.14
C GLY A 170 -7.93 9.67 17.37
N VAL A 171 -7.08 10.27 16.56
CA VAL A 171 -6.72 11.69 16.67
C VAL A 171 -6.83 12.41 15.33
N GLY A 172 -7.27 13.65 15.37
CA GLY A 172 -7.31 14.53 14.22
C GLY A 172 -5.95 15.13 13.89
N GLY A 173 -5.60 15.11 12.60
CA GLY A 173 -4.50 15.90 12.05
C GLY A 173 -4.96 17.26 11.57
N THR A 174 -4.04 18.20 11.43
CA THR A 174 -4.31 19.58 11.03
C THR A 174 -4.52 19.68 9.52
N ASN A 175 -5.72 20.07 9.11
CA ASN A 175 -6.08 20.30 7.72
C ASN A 175 -5.65 21.71 7.23
N THR A 176 -5.85 22.01 5.96
CA THR A 176 -5.44 23.31 5.35
C THR A 176 -6.12 24.53 6.00
N LYS A 177 -7.24 24.35 6.70
CA LYS A 177 -7.91 25.45 7.46
C LYS A 177 -7.40 25.58 8.90
N GLY A 178 -6.41 24.78 9.31
CA GLY A 178 -5.87 24.78 10.67
C GLY A 178 -6.77 24.10 11.69
N THR A 179 -7.76 23.30 11.26
CA THR A 179 -8.64 22.54 12.16
C THR A 179 -8.30 21.05 12.13
N THR A 180 -8.72 20.30 13.14
CA THR A 180 -8.40 18.88 13.31
C THR A 180 -9.57 17.94 12.98
N HIS A 181 -10.59 18.44 12.28
CA HIS A 181 -11.79 17.70 11.89
C HIS A 181 -12.09 17.88 10.41
N TYR A 182 -13.04 17.11 9.89
CA TYR A 182 -13.49 17.21 8.51
C TYR A 182 -13.97 18.62 8.18
N ILE A 183 -13.54 19.13 7.02
CA ILE A 183 -14.12 20.28 6.35
C ILE A 183 -14.60 19.86 4.95
N GLY A 184 -15.85 20.21 4.65
CA GLY A 184 -16.48 19.83 3.38
C GLY A 184 -15.96 20.57 2.18
N PRO A 185 -16.21 20.04 0.97
CA PRO A 185 -16.01 20.72 -0.30
C PRO A 185 -16.62 22.11 -0.35
N CYS A 186 -15.88 23.07 -0.91
CA CYS A 186 -16.40 24.39 -1.25
C CYS A 186 -15.56 25.02 -2.40
N PRO A 187 -15.55 24.39 -3.59
CA PRO A 187 -14.81 24.93 -4.72
C PRO A 187 -15.41 26.28 -5.16
N PRO A 188 -14.68 27.14 -5.87
CA PRO A 188 -15.24 28.37 -6.45
C PRO A 188 -16.44 28.09 -7.35
N VAL A 189 -17.39 29.03 -7.39
CA VAL A 189 -18.53 28.91 -8.30
C VAL A 189 -18.06 29.02 -9.75
N GLY A 190 -18.49 28.05 -10.57
CA GLY A 190 -18.13 27.99 -11.99
C GLY A 190 -16.87 27.24 -12.31
N ASP A 191 -16.11 26.78 -11.31
CA ASP A 191 -14.99 25.86 -11.53
C ASP A 191 -15.50 24.49 -12.00
N SER A 192 -14.66 23.78 -12.74
CA SER A 192 -14.86 22.36 -13.00
C SER A 192 -14.97 21.58 -11.69
N ALA A 193 -15.62 20.41 -11.73
CA ALA A 193 -15.75 19.60 -10.54
C ALA A 193 -14.37 19.18 -10.02
N HIS A 194 -14.05 19.58 -8.79
CA HIS A 194 -12.84 19.17 -8.07
C HIS A 194 -12.90 17.69 -7.70
N HIS A 195 -11.73 17.07 -7.54
CA HIS A 195 -11.56 15.69 -7.12
C HIS A 195 -11.18 15.62 -5.64
N TYR A 196 -11.94 14.87 -4.87
CA TYR A 196 -11.69 14.63 -3.45
C TYR A 196 -11.25 13.19 -3.30
N ILE A 197 -9.94 13.01 -3.14
CA ILE A 197 -9.31 11.69 -2.99
C ILE A 197 -9.30 11.34 -1.52
N ILE A 198 -10.06 10.32 -1.13
CA ILE A 198 -10.06 9.77 0.22
C ILE A 198 -9.18 8.53 0.21
N GLN A 199 -8.15 8.52 1.05
CA GLN A 199 -7.20 7.43 1.18
C GLN A 199 -7.28 6.86 2.59
N ILE A 200 -7.19 5.53 2.69
CA ILE A 200 -7.00 4.82 3.94
C ILE A 200 -5.68 4.05 3.91
N TYR A 201 -4.94 4.11 4.99
CA TYR A 201 -3.67 3.42 5.19
C TYR A 201 -3.80 2.43 6.33
N ALA A 202 -3.46 1.16 6.10
CA ALA A 202 -3.29 0.14 7.13
C ALA A 202 -1.85 0.18 7.62
N LEU A 203 -1.67 0.40 8.92
CA LEU A 203 -0.37 0.68 9.54
C LEU A 203 0.00 -0.41 10.55
N ASP A 204 1.29 -0.71 10.67
CA ASP A 204 1.87 -1.50 11.75
C ASP A 204 2.25 -0.67 12.99
N LEU A 205 1.76 0.56 13.07
CA LEU A 205 1.89 1.45 14.21
C LEU A 205 0.69 1.29 15.17
N ALA A 206 0.97 1.29 16.48
CA ALA A 206 -0.08 1.29 17.49
C ALA A 206 -0.96 2.56 17.39
N PRO A 207 -2.25 2.51 17.82
CA PRO A 207 -3.17 3.64 17.70
C PRO A 207 -2.67 4.94 18.37
N ASP A 208 -1.88 4.84 19.40
CA ASP A 208 -1.32 5.94 20.20
C ASP A 208 0.13 6.32 19.83
N ALA A 209 0.70 5.70 18.79
CA ALA A 209 2.09 5.90 18.41
C ALA A 209 2.41 7.32 17.86
N LEU A 210 1.39 8.03 17.37
CA LEU A 210 1.58 9.33 16.73
C LEU A 210 0.92 10.47 17.54
N PRO A 211 1.58 11.63 17.66
CA PRO A 211 0.98 12.79 18.32
C PRO A 211 -0.20 13.33 17.52
N ALA A 212 -1.15 13.98 18.19
CA ALA A 212 -2.26 14.67 17.55
C ALA A 212 -1.78 15.92 16.76
N GLY A 213 -2.57 16.35 15.76
CA GLY A 213 -2.37 17.62 15.06
C GLY A 213 -1.36 17.61 13.92
N LEU A 214 -0.84 16.44 13.51
CA LEU A 214 0.06 16.35 12.35
C LEU A 214 -0.65 16.84 11.08
N THR A 215 0.04 17.65 10.29
CA THR A 215 -0.33 17.94 8.90
C THR A 215 -0.23 16.69 8.03
N ARG A 216 -0.79 16.71 6.81
CA ARG A 216 -0.64 15.59 5.89
C ARG A 216 0.83 15.27 5.59
N ALA A 217 1.65 16.28 5.36
CA ALA A 217 3.08 16.08 5.08
C ALA A 217 3.80 15.41 6.24
N GLU A 218 3.58 15.87 7.47
CA GLU A 218 4.17 15.28 8.68
C GLU A 218 3.66 13.86 8.92
N LEU A 219 2.35 13.61 8.71
CA LEU A 219 1.80 12.26 8.83
C LEU A 219 2.46 11.32 7.82
N MET A 220 2.56 11.71 6.53
CA MET A 220 3.19 10.89 5.50
C MET A 220 4.65 10.55 5.82
N GLU A 221 5.40 11.49 6.35
CA GLU A 221 6.79 11.22 6.77
C GLU A 221 6.85 10.27 7.98
N LYS A 222 5.94 10.43 8.95
CA LYS A 222 5.87 9.58 10.15
C LYS A 222 5.47 8.13 9.85
N ILE A 223 4.56 7.92 8.88
CA ILE A 223 4.11 6.56 8.52
C ILE A 223 4.97 5.91 7.43
N LYS A 224 5.99 6.59 6.94
CA LYS A 224 6.92 6.06 5.94
C LYS A 224 7.60 4.79 6.46
N GLY A 225 7.48 3.70 5.70
CA GLY A 225 7.97 2.37 6.11
C GLY A 225 7.01 1.58 7.01
N HIS A 226 5.93 2.20 7.48
CA HIS A 226 4.91 1.59 8.35
C HIS A 226 3.58 1.31 7.64
N VAL A 227 3.47 1.63 6.35
CA VAL A 227 2.28 1.36 5.55
C VAL A 227 2.32 -0.06 5.02
N LEU A 228 1.47 -0.93 5.54
CA LEU A 228 1.30 -2.31 5.08
C LEU A 228 0.49 -2.38 3.78
N ARG A 229 -0.56 -1.56 3.67
CA ARG A 229 -1.43 -1.42 2.50
C ARG A 229 -2.15 -0.07 2.55
N ASN A 230 -2.58 0.38 1.37
CA ASN A 230 -3.49 1.51 1.24
C ASN A 230 -4.59 1.21 0.23
N SER A 231 -5.66 1.97 0.30
CA SER A 231 -6.75 1.98 -0.66
C SER A 231 -7.29 3.40 -0.79
N SER A 232 -7.95 3.71 -1.89
CA SER A 232 -8.51 5.03 -2.13
C SER A 232 -9.88 4.95 -2.81
N ALA A 233 -10.69 5.98 -2.56
CA ALA A 233 -11.93 6.25 -3.27
C ALA A 233 -11.94 7.73 -3.67
N VAL A 234 -12.55 8.04 -4.82
CA VAL A 234 -12.62 9.41 -5.34
C VAL A 234 -14.07 9.88 -5.34
N ARG A 235 -14.27 11.13 -4.95
CA ARG A 235 -15.54 11.86 -5.13
C ARG A 235 -15.27 13.18 -5.82
N ARG A 236 -16.29 13.69 -6.50
CA ARG A 236 -16.21 15.00 -7.14
C ARG A 236 -17.23 15.94 -6.54
N TYR A 237 -16.98 17.23 -6.63
CA TYR A 237 -17.95 18.24 -6.24
C TYR A 237 -17.68 19.54 -7.00
N HIS A 238 -18.75 20.24 -7.37
CA HIS A 238 -18.73 21.59 -7.98
C HIS A 238 -19.86 22.42 -7.40
N ARG A 239 -19.83 23.72 -7.65
CA ARG A 239 -20.89 24.66 -7.28
C ARG A 239 -21.36 25.48 -8.49
#